data_1fac445d627561d93400aaab1c4a7f42
#
_entry.id   1fac445d627561d93400aaab1c4a7f42
#
_cell.length_a   1.000
_cell.length_b   1.000
_cell.length_c   1.000
_cell.angle_alpha   90.00
_cell.angle_beta   90.00
_cell.angle_gamma   90.00
#
_symmetry.space_group_name_H-M   'P 1'
#
loop_
_entity.id
_entity.type
_entity.pdbx_description
1 polymer ?
#
loop_
_entity_poly.entity_id
_entity_poly.type
_entity_poly.pdbx_seq_one_letter_code
_entity_poly.pdbx_strand_id
1 'polypeptide(L)'
;MKRICIIGISGKLGQYMTEHALARGFEVVGVCRPESVGKLDRFKGRISLYPGRTDDVSVVAEAVKGCDGVLTVLAPWGFSDYASGTARAVLDNAEPGARLVFSCGWHISKDGKDRFSLGQRFIFRLFTFIGWATRMADISDQVRATDMIFASDTAWTVVRGSNLEEGESEGLPVWAPLVGDPVLSSNKTRRTDFALFMVHALTDDRLIGEAPAIVSRLSASAREHAAAPALPVRG
;
A
#
# COMPACT_ATOMS: atom_id res chain seq x y z
N MET A 1 15.50 6.30 10.97
CA MET A 1 14.97 5.02 10.40
C MET A 1 16.09 4.32 9.68
N LYS A 2 16.40 3.08 10.06
CA LYS A 2 17.46 2.26 9.45
C LYS A 2 16.94 0.94 8.91
N ARG A 3 16.10 0.25 9.68
CA ARG A 3 15.62 -1.10 9.38
C ARG A 3 14.12 -1.10 9.13
N ILE A 4 13.70 -1.75 8.05
CA ILE A 4 12.28 -1.85 7.69
C ILE A 4 11.90 -3.29 7.34
N CYS A 5 10.65 -3.65 7.60
CA CYS A 5 10.08 -4.92 7.18
C CYS A 5 9.11 -4.73 6.03
N ILE A 6 9.15 -5.63 5.03
CA ILE A 6 8.20 -5.67 3.92
C ILE A 6 7.38 -6.96 3.99
N ILE A 7 6.11 -6.82 4.36
CA ILE A 7 5.17 -7.93 4.43
C ILE A 7 4.57 -8.16 3.04
N GLY A 8 4.83 -9.35 2.47
CA GLY A 8 4.49 -9.65 1.08
C GLY A 8 5.59 -9.29 0.09
N ILE A 9 6.86 -9.32 0.53
CA ILE A 9 8.05 -8.88 -0.23
C ILE A 9 8.21 -9.58 -1.59
N SER A 10 7.79 -10.84 -1.75
CA SER A 10 7.94 -11.60 -3.00
C SER A 10 6.93 -11.22 -4.10
N GLY A 11 5.88 -10.47 -3.77
CA GLY A 11 4.93 -9.95 -4.75
C GLY A 11 5.56 -8.89 -5.64
N LYS A 12 4.95 -8.60 -6.82
CA LYS A 12 5.46 -7.56 -7.73
C LYS A 12 5.65 -6.21 -7.02
N LEU A 13 4.66 -5.77 -6.23
CA LEU A 13 4.74 -4.51 -5.48
C LEU A 13 5.84 -4.59 -4.41
N GLY A 14 5.94 -5.73 -3.68
CA GLY A 14 6.96 -5.97 -2.66
C GLY A 14 8.37 -5.89 -3.21
N GLN A 15 8.60 -6.43 -4.41
CA GLN A 15 9.91 -6.36 -5.06
C GLN A 15 10.31 -4.94 -5.45
N TYR A 16 9.38 -4.11 -5.98
CA TYR A 16 9.64 -2.69 -6.24
C TYR A 16 9.89 -1.91 -4.94
N MET A 17 9.13 -2.20 -3.87
CA MET A 17 9.41 -1.60 -2.55
C MET A 17 10.82 -1.96 -2.07
N THR A 18 11.27 -3.19 -2.28
CA THR A 18 12.62 -3.64 -1.94
C THR A 18 13.69 -2.85 -2.70
N GLU A 19 13.51 -2.65 -4.01
CA GLU A 19 14.43 -1.85 -4.83
C GLU A 19 14.55 -0.42 -4.31
N HIS A 20 13.42 0.25 -4.10
CA HIS A 20 13.40 1.63 -3.62
C HIS A 20 13.93 1.76 -2.19
N ALA A 21 13.66 0.79 -1.33
CA ALA A 21 14.14 0.78 0.06
C ALA A 21 15.67 0.62 0.10
N LEU A 22 16.20 -0.34 -0.64
CA LEU A 22 17.65 -0.56 -0.75
C LEU A 22 18.36 0.64 -1.37
N ALA A 23 17.77 1.28 -2.38
CA ALA A 23 18.32 2.50 -3.00
C ALA A 23 18.40 3.68 -2.02
N ARG A 24 17.53 3.69 -0.99
CA ARG A 24 17.55 4.70 0.09
C ARG A 24 18.43 4.30 1.27
N GLY A 25 19.13 3.15 1.18
CA GLY A 25 20.06 2.68 2.21
C GLY A 25 19.38 2.03 3.42
N PHE A 26 18.12 1.61 3.32
CA PHE A 26 17.47 0.86 4.39
C PHE A 26 18.00 -0.58 4.44
N GLU A 27 18.15 -1.10 5.66
CA GLU A 27 18.22 -2.53 5.91
C GLU A 27 16.83 -3.12 5.72
N VAL A 28 16.69 -4.09 4.81
CA VAL A 28 15.41 -4.66 4.43
C VAL A 28 15.26 -6.08 4.96
N VAL A 29 14.19 -6.28 5.69
CA VAL A 29 13.68 -7.59 6.12
C VAL A 29 12.39 -7.87 5.36
N GLY A 30 12.04 -9.12 5.11
CA GLY A 30 10.79 -9.40 4.43
C GLY A 30 10.14 -10.73 4.79
N VAL A 31 8.81 -10.73 4.73
CA VAL A 31 7.97 -11.92 4.91
C VAL A 31 7.39 -12.34 3.57
N CYS A 32 7.56 -13.60 3.21
CA CYS A 32 6.90 -14.22 2.08
C CYS A 32 6.74 -15.71 2.29
N ARG A 33 5.82 -16.33 1.56
CA ARG A 33 5.63 -17.77 1.62
C ARG A 33 6.90 -18.51 1.18
N PRO A 34 7.22 -19.67 1.79
CA PRO A 34 8.42 -20.45 1.50
C PRO A 34 8.63 -20.72 0.00
N GLU A 35 7.55 -21.09 -0.72
CA GLU A 35 7.58 -21.37 -2.15
C GLU A 35 7.84 -20.13 -3.02
N SER A 36 7.84 -18.95 -2.44
CA SER A 36 8.07 -17.69 -3.15
C SER A 36 9.46 -17.08 -2.90
N VAL A 37 10.28 -17.69 -2.07
CA VAL A 37 11.64 -17.20 -1.74
C VAL A 37 12.50 -17.06 -2.98
N GLY A 38 12.48 -18.03 -3.91
CA GLY A 38 13.26 -17.99 -5.16
C GLY A 38 12.96 -16.79 -6.07
N LYS A 39 11.79 -16.12 -5.91
CA LYS A 39 11.48 -14.89 -6.66
C LYS A 39 12.35 -13.69 -6.24
N LEU A 40 13.08 -13.82 -5.13
CA LEU A 40 13.90 -12.78 -4.53
C LEU A 40 15.40 -12.99 -4.72
N ASP A 41 15.82 -13.97 -5.54
CA ASP A 41 17.23 -14.33 -5.75
C ASP A 41 18.09 -13.15 -6.19
N ARG A 42 17.50 -12.18 -6.94
CA ARG A 42 18.18 -10.95 -7.34
C ARG A 42 18.58 -10.03 -6.18
N PHE A 43 17.99 -10.24 -4.99
CA PHE A 43 18.30 -9.49 -3.77
C PHE A 43 19.12 -10.29 -2.76
N LYS A 44 19.56 -11.49 -3.14
CA LYS A 44 20.33 -12.38 -2.25
C LYS A 44 21.55 -11.67 -1.65
N GLY A 45 21.73 -11.81 -0.35
CA GLY A 45 22.79 -11.15 0.41
C GLY A 45 22.55 -9.66 0.72
N ARG A 46 21.44 -9.09 0.24
CA ARG A 46 21.07 -7.68 0.49
C ARG A 46 19.84 -7.52 1.38
N ILE A 47 19.09 -8.60 1.60
CA ILE A 47 17.87 -8.63 2.40
C ILE A 47 17.89 -9.84 3.33
N SER A 48 17.14 -9.77 4.42
CA SER A 48 16.86 -10.90 5.31
C SER A 48 15.43 -11.38 5.14
N LEU A 49 15.21 -12.69 5.09
CA LEU A 49 13.89 -13.25 4.83
C LEU A 49 13.41 -14.10 6.01
N TYR A 50 12.13 -13.98 6.31
CA TYR A 50 11.36 -14.80 7.22
C TYR A 50 10.29 -15.55 6.40
N PRO A 51 10.58 -16.80 5.97
CA PRO A 51 9.64 -17.58 5.18
C PRO A 51 8.41 -17.98 6.02
N GLY A 52 7.23 -17.58 5.56
CA GLY A 52 5.96 -17.87 6.21
C GLY A 52 4.81 -17.12 5.57
N ARG A 53 3.60 -17.35 6.07
CA ARG A 53 2.41 -16.60 5.64
C ARG A 53 2.44 -15.20 6.26
N THR A 54 1.89 -14.22 5.56
CA THR A 54 1.85 -12.83 6.07
C THR A 54 0.81 -12.62 7.18
N ASP A 55 -0.12 -13.56 7.35
CA ASP A 55 -1.11 -13.62 8.43
C ASP A 55 -0.68 -14.56 9.59
N ASP A 56 0.52 -15.15 9.52
CA ASP A 56 1.10 -15.90 10.62
C ASP A 56 1.73 -14.94 11.64
N VAL A 57 1.08 -14.84 12.80
CA VAL A 57 1.46 -13.91 13.87
C VAL A 57 2.90 -14.14 14.33
N SER A 58 3.33 -15.40 14.45
CA SER A 58 4.67 -15.73 14.95
C SER A 58 5.77 -15.30 13.96
N VAL A 59 5.56 -15.55 12.67
CA VAL A 59 6.47 -15.15 11.61
C VAL A 59 6.56 -13.64 11.49
N VAL A 60 5.41 -12.95 11.55
CA VAL A 60 5.37 -11.48 11.47
C VAL A 60 6.04 -10.86 12.69
N ALA A 61 5.76 -11.35 13.92
CA ALA A 61 6.37 -10.86 15.15
C ALA A 61 7.92 -10.90 15.10
N GLU A 62 8.48 -12.02 14.63
CA GLU A 62 9.94 -12.13 14.49
C GLU A 62 10.50 -11.22 13.40
N ALA A 63 9.77 -11.07 12.28
CA ALA A 63 10.24 -10.25 11.16
C ALA A 63 10.21 -8.75 11.46
N VAL A 64 9.20 -8.25 12.20
CA VAL A 64 9.07 -6.81 12.50
C VAL A 64 9.91 -6.35 13.71
N LYS A 65 10.46 -7.29 14.47
CA LYS A 65 11.28 -7.01 15.63
C LYS A 65 12.48 -6.12 15.31
N GLY A 66 12.59 -5.00 16.01
CA GLY A 66 13.64 -4.01 15.82
C GLY A 66 13.54 -3.25 14.47
N CYS A 67 12.37 -3.27 13.82
CA CYS A 67 12.13 -2.48 12.60
C CYS A 67 11.54 -1.12 12.95
N ASP A 68 12.13 -0.06 12.40
CA ASP A 68 11.61 1.33 12.54
C ASP A 68 10.38 1.58 11.68
N GLY A 69 10.12 0.72 10.68
CA GLY A 69 8.97 0.84 9.81
C GLY A 69 8.56 -0.48 9.15
N VAL A 70 7.29 -0.58 8.80
CA VAL A 70 6.72 -1.76 8.14
C VAL A 70 5.92 -1.35 6.91
N LEU A 71 6.25 -1.93 5.77
CA LEU A 71 5.50 -1.82 4.52
C LEU A 71 4.66 -3.08 4.33
N THR A 72 3.35 -2.95 4.23
CA THR A 72 2.45 -4.10 4.15
C THR A 72 1.61 -4.09 2.87
N VAL A 73 1.69 -5.17 2.10
CA VAL A 73 0.81 -5.38 0.95
C VAL A 73 -0.46 -6.07 1.41
N LEU A 74 -1.58 -5.33 1.47
CA LEU A 74 -2.90 -5.91 1.71
C LEU A 74 -3.47 -6.43 0.40
N ALA A 75 -3.18 -7.70 0.09
CA ALA A 75 -3.69 -8.34 -1.12
C ALA A 75 -5.16 -8.76 -0.93
N PRO A 76 -6.09 -8.40 -1.85
CA PRO A 76 -7.47 -8.86 -1.78
C PRO A 76 -7.65 -10.31 -2.26
N TRP A 77 -6.56 -10.93 -2.74
CA TRP A 77 -6.55 -12.26 -3.34
C TRP A 77 -6.20 -13.33 -2.34
N GLY A 78 -6.92 -14.43 -2.34
CA GLY A 78 -6.60 -15.61 -1.54
C GLY A 78 -7.71 -16.03 -0.59
N PHE A 79 -7.32 -16.51 0.57
CA PHE A 79 -8.23 -17.05 1.59
C PHE A 79 -8.96 -15.93 2.33
N SER A 80 -10.15 -16.26 2.84
CA SER A 80 -10.89 -15.38 3.75
C SER A 80 -10.00 -14.98 4.94
N ASP A 81 -10.15 -13.75 5.41
CA ASP A 81 -9.44 -13.16 6.55
C ASP A 81 -7.92 -13.00 6.36
N TYR A 82 -7.41 -13.12 5.13
CA TYR A 82 -5.98 -13.00 4.86
C TYR A 82 -5.46 -11.57 5.01
N ALA A 83 -6.18 -10.59 4.47
CA ALA A 83 -5.79 -9.17 4.59
C ALA A 83 -5.97 -8.69 6.04
N SER A 84 -7.08 -9.02 6.69
CA SER A 84 -7.35 -8.65 8.09
C SER A 84 -6.43 -9.35 9.06
N GLY A 85 -6.10 -10.65 8.83
CA GLY A 85 -5.11 -11.38 9.61
C GLY A 85 -3.71 -10.77 9.48
N THR A 86 -3.31 -10.39 8.25
CA THR A 86 -2.04 -9.70 8.00
C THR A 86 -1.98 -8.34 8.71
N ALA A 87 -3.03 -7.54 8.60
CA ALA A 87 -3.10 -6.24 9.27
C ALA A 87 -3.00 -6.38 10.79
N ARG A 88 -3.76 -7.32 11.37
CA ARG A 88 -3.71 -7.62 12.81
C ARG A 88 -2.31 -8.05 13.25
N ALA A 89 -1.69 -9.00 12.54
CA ALA A 89 -0.36 -9.47 12.87
C ALA A 89 0.68 -8.34 12.90
N VAL A 90 0.57 -7.36 11.99
CA VAL A 90 1.45 -6.19 11.98
C VAL A 90 1.12 -5.22 13.11
N LEU A 91 -0.16 -4.87 13.30
CA LEU A 91 -0.59 -3.92 14.34
C LEU A 91 -0.24 -4.38 15.76
N ASP A 92 -0.40 -5.69 16.03
CA ASP A 92 -0.19 -6.27 17.34
C ASP A 92 1.31 -6.47 17.69
N ASN A 93 2.20 -6.50 16.69
CA ASN A 93 3.60 -6.89 16.88
C ASN A 93 4.63 -5.85 16.42
N ALA A 94 4.23 -4.79 15.72
CA ALA A 94 5.16 -3.74 15.33
C ALA A 94 5.73 -3.03 16.55
N GLU A 95 6.99 -2.58 16.46
CA GLU A 95 7.63 -1.83 17.53
C GLU A 95 6.85 -0.55 17.89
N PRO A 96 6.75 -0.17 19.16
CA PRO A 96 6.14 1.08 19.55
C PRO A 96 6.77 2.27 18.81
N GLY A 97 5.94 3.06 18.13
CA GLY A 97 6.40 4.20 17.33
C GLY A 97 6.93 3.84 15.94
N ALA A 98 6.91 2.57 15.54
CA ALA A 98 7.23 2.19 14.17
C ALA A 98 6.26 2.82 13.15
N ARG A 99 6.78 3.21 12.00
CA ARG A 99 5.99 3.78 10.91
C ARG A 99 5.35 2.67 10.08
N LEU A 100 4.03 2.60 10.06
CA LEU A 100 3.27 1.54 9.37
C LEU A 100 2.65 2.07 8.08
N VAL A 101 2.97 1.45 6.94
CA VAL A 101 2.42 1.84 5.64
C VAL A 101 1.76 0.63 4.98
N PHE A 102 0.48 0.74 4.72
CA PHE A 102 -0.33 -0.32 4.12
C PHE A 102 -0.76 0.07 2.71
N SER A 103 -0.82 -0.90 1.79
CA SER A 103 -1.38 -0.70 0.45
C SER A 103 -2.81 -1.21 0.35
N CYS A 104 -3.67 -0.49 -0.34
CA CYS A 104 -4.98 -0.97 -0.73
C CYS A 104 -5.44 -0.34 -2.05
N GLY A 105 -6.67 -0.62 -2.45
CA GLY A 105 -7.28 -0.02 -3.64
C GLY A 105 -8.12 1.22 -3.33
N TRP A 106 -8.50 1.96 -4.36
CA TRP A 106 -9.37 3.15 -4.25
C TRP A 106 -10.78 2.86 -3.72
N HIS A 107 -11.22 1.60 -3.69
CA HIS A 107 -12.52 1.23 -3.10
C HIS A 107 -12.58 1.40 -1.58
N ILE A 108 -11.43 1.57 -0.93
CA ILE A 108 -11.35 1.84 0.50
C ILE A 108 -11.60 3.33 0.76
N SER A 109 -12.50 3.62 1.68
CA SER A 109 -12.80 4.98 2.15
C SER A 109 -12.53 5.10 3.64
N LYS A 110 -11.80 6.15 4.05
CA LYS A 110 -11.47 6.38 5.46
C LYS A 110 -12.68 6.92 6.25
N ASP A 111 -13.43 7.85 5.66
CA ASP A 111 -14.46 8.63 6.36
C ASP A 111 -15.75 8.78 5.54
N GLY A 112 -15.91 7.99 4.48
CA GLY A 112 -17.08 7.99 3.61
C GLY A 112 -17.24 9.23 2.73
N LYS A 113 -16.25 10.13 2.69
CA LYS A 113 -16.30 11.37 1.89
C LYS A 113 -15.84 11.20 0.45
N ASP A 114 -15.31 10.04 0.10
CA ASP A 114 -14.88 9.73 -1.26
C ASP A 114 -16.04 9.82 -2.26
N ARG A 115 -15.79 10.42 -3.42
CA ARG A 115 -16.77 10.60 -4.49
C ARG A 115 -16.44 9.69 -5.66
N PHE A 116 -17.18 8.60 -5.77
CA PHE A 116 -17.05 7.67 -6.90
C PHE A 116 -18.05 8.04 -8.00
N SER A 117 -17.59 8.05 -9.25
CA SER A 117 -18.48 8.15 -10.40
C SER A 117 -19.43 6.95 -10.45
N LEU A 118 -20.58 7.09 -11.15
CA LEU A 118 -21.52 5.98 -11.33
C LEU A 118 -20.85 4.75 -11.96
N GLY A 119 -19.95 4.97 -12.92
CA GLY A 119 -19.18 3.90 -13.54
C GLY A 119 -18.25 3.19 -12.55
N GLN A 120 -17.51 3.92 -11.71
CA GLN A 120 -16.66 3.34 -10.68
C GLN A 120 -17.49 2.52 -9.66
N ARG A 121 -18.64 3.04 -9.23
CA ARG A 121 -19.56 2.31 -8.33
C ARG A 121 -20.05 0.99 -8.94
N PHE A 122 -20.39 1.02 -10.24
CA PHE A 122 -20.81 -0.18 -10.96
C PHE A 122 -19.65 -1.20 -11.07
N ILE A 123 -18.46 -0.73 -11.44
CA ILE A 123 -17.26 -1.57 -11.55
C ILE A 123 -16.92 -2.20 -10.20
N PHE A 124 -16.91 -1.44 -9.10
CA PHE A 124 -16.62 -1.98 -7.78
C PHE A 124 -17.66 -3.02 -7.35
N ARG A 125 -18.95 -2.78 -7.59
CA ARG A 125 -19.99 -3.79 -7.32
C ARG A 125 -19.82 -5.06 -8.15
N LEU A 126 -19.47 -4.91 -9.43
CA LEU A 126 -19.23 -6.04 -10.32
C LEU A 126 -18.02 -6.86 -9.85
N PHE A 127 -16.90 -6.20 -9.50
CA PHE A 127 -15.71 -6.88 -8.96
C PHE A 127 -15.99 -7.57 -7.64
N THR A 128 -16.74 -6.94 -6.74
CA THR A 128 -17.15 -7.56 -5.46
C THR A 128 -17.99 -8.81 -5.71
N PHE A 129 -18.95 -8.74 -6.64
CA PHE A 129 -19.79 -9.88 -6.99
C PHE A 129 -19.01 -11.02 -7.64
N ILE A 130 -18.14 -10.70 -8.62
CA ILE A 130 -17.30 -11.70 -9.29
C ILE A 130 -16.32 -12.33 -8.28
N GLY A 131 -15.65 -11.54 -7.45
CA GLY A 131 -14.73 -12.01 -6.43
C GLY A 131 -15.41 -12.98 -5.45
N TRP A 132 -16.60 -12.62 -5.00
CA TRP A 132 -17.42 -13.47 -4.14
C TRP A 132 -17.86 -14.77 -4.86
N ALA A 133 -18.38 -14.66 -6.08
CA ALA A 133 -18.87 -15.81 -6.85
C ALA A 133 -17.75 -16.80 -7.22
N THR A 134 -16.54 -16.30 -7.49
CA THR A 134 -15.38 -17.12 -7.88
C THR A 134 -14.52 -17.56 -6.68
N ARG A 135 -14.79 -17.05 -5.48
CA ARG A 135 -13.95 -17.22 -4.28
C ARG A 135 -12.47 -16.86 -4.50
N MET A 136 -12.20 -16.01 -5.50
CA MET A 136 -10.82 -15.62 -5.85
C MET A 136 -10.36 -14.35 -5.13
N ALA A 137 -11.28 -13.52 -4.65
CA ALA A 137 -10.96 -12.29 -3.93
C ALA A 137 -12.02 -12.00 -2.85
N ASP A 138 -11.57 -11.60 -1.68
CA ASP A 138 -12.42 -11.08 -0.60
C ASP A 138 -12.13 -9.60 -0.38
N ILE A 139 -12.85 -8.75 -1.14
CA ILE A 139 -12.75 -7.29 -1.02
C ILE A 139 -13.23 -6.83 0.37
N SER A 140 -14.22 -7.54 0.95
CA SER A 140 -14.73 -7.21 2.28
C SER A 140 -13.69 -7.42 3.38
N ASP A 141 -12.76 -8.37 3.19
CA ASP A 141 -11.65 -8.59 4.09
C ASP A 141 -10.65 -7.42 4.07
N GLN A 142 -10.40 -6.83 2.90
CA GLN A 142 -9.56 -5.64 2.81
C GLN A 142 -10.22 -4.42 3.50
N VAL A 143 -11.55 -4.31 3.46
CA VAL A 143 -12.30 -3.28 4.23
C VAL A 143 -12.10 -3.52 5.73
N ARG A 144 -12.32 -4.76 6.22
CA ARG A 144 -12.09 -5.10 7.64
C ARG A 144 -10.65 -4.81 8.08
N ALA A 145 -9.67 -5.13 7.23
CA ALA A 145 -8.27 -4.81 7.50
C ALA A 145 -8.04 -3.31 7.69
N THR A 146 -8.59 -2.51 6.77
CA THR A 146 -8.40 -1.04 6.84
C THR A 146 -9.18 -0.40 7.98
N ASP A 147 -10.36 -0.90 8.34
CA ASP A 147 -11.12 -0.43 9.50
C ASP A 147 -10.32 -0.62 10.80
N MET A 148 -9.65 -1.78 10.97
CA MET A 148 -8.76 -2.00 12.12
C MET A 148 -7.57 -1.02 12.13
N ILE A 149 -6.96 -0.76 10.95
CA ILE A 149 -5.84 0.17 10.83
C ILE A 149 -6.29 1.59 11.20
N PHE A 150 -7.44 2.06 10.68
CA PHE A 150 -7.99 3.38 10.95
C PHE A 150 -8.36 3.59 12.41
N ALA A 151 -8.75 2.52 13.12
CA ALA A 151 -9.08 2.54 14.52
C ALA A 151 -7.87 2.43 15.46
N SER A 152 -6.66 2.17 14.93
CA SER A 152 -5.46 2.00 15.74
C SER A 152 -4.79 3.32 16.07
N ASP A 153 -4.09 3.37 17.22
CA ASP A 153 -3.30 4.53 17.66
C ASP A 153 -1.85 4.51 17.09
N THR A 154 -1.59 3.68 16.07
CA THR A 154 -0.25 3.56 15.49
C THR A 154 0.04 4.70 14.51
N ALA A 155 1.32 4.90 14.16
CA ALA A 155 1.72 5.86 13.13
C ALA A 155 1.48 5.29 11.71
N TRP A 156 0.22 5.06 11.35
CA TRP A 156 -0.16 4.42 10.10
C TRP A 156 -0.33 5.39 8.91
N THR A 157 -0.16 4.85 7.69
CA THR A 157 -0.64 5.41 6.43
C THR A 157 -1.24 4.29 5.59
N VAL A 158 -2.39 4.53 4.95
CA VAL A 158 -2.99 3.59 3.99
C VAL A 158 -2.93 4.18 2.59
N VAL A 159 -1.97 3.74 1.77
CA VAL A 159 -1.81 4.21 0.40
C VAL A 159 -2.81 3.53 -0.52
N ARG A 160 -3.70 4.32 -1.12
CA ARG A 160 -4.77 3.83 -1.99
C ARG A 160 -4.36 3.93 -3.45
N GLY A 161 -4.14 2.76 -4.07
CA GLY A 161 -3.72 2.65 -5.46
C GLY A 161 -4.89 2.68 -6.44
N SER A 162 -4.62 3.26 -7.61
CA SER A 162 -5.47 3.22 -8.79
C SER A 162 -5.22 1.95 -9.63
N ASN A 163 -5.55 1.97 -10.93
CA ASN A 163 -5.15 0.93 -11.86
C ASN A 163 -3.62 0.93 -12.02
N LEU A 164 -3.00 -0.19 -11.63
CA LEU A 164 -1.55 -0.33 -11.66
C LEU A 164 -1.08 -0.79 -13.03
N GLU A 165 -0.15 -0.03 -13.62
CA GLU A 165 0.49 -0.35 -14.89
C GLU A 165 1.97 -0.70 -14.68
N GLU A 166 2.52 -1.57 -15.52
CA GLU A 166 3.96 -1.80 -15.61
C GLU A 166 4.61 -0.69 -16.46
N GLY A 167 5.89 -0.46 -16.29
CA GLY A 167 6.67 0.51 -17.08
C GLY A 167 7.71 1.22 -16.24
N GLU A 168 8.50 2.06 -16.91
CA GLU A 168 9.52 2.89 -16.26
C GLU A 168 8.91 3.85 -15.25
N SER A 169 9.68 4.17 -14.20
CA SER A 169 9.27 5.12 -13.18
C SER A 169 9.07 6.51 -13.76
N GLU A 170 7.97 7.13 -13.43
CA GLU A 170 7.67 8.52 -13.70
C GLU A 170 8.00 9.43 -12.50
N GLY A 171 8.49 8.83 -11.42
CA GLY A 171 8.82 9.50 -10.16
C GLY A 171 7.68 9.48 -9.14
N LEU A 172 7.85 10.24 -8.06
CA LEU A 172 6.90 10.22 -6.95
C LEU A 172 5.49 10.64 -7.42
N PRO A 173 4.47 9.78 -7.21
CA PRO A 173 3.08 10.08 -7.56
C PRO A 173 2.55 11.36 -6.92
N VAL A 174 1.59 12.00 -7.56
CA VAL A 174 0.73 12.99 -6.91
C VAL A 174 -0.37 12.28 -6.13
N TRP A 175 -0.89 12.93 -5.11
CA TRP A 175 -1.92 12.37 -4.26
C TRP A 175 -2.98 13.39 -3.85
N ALA A 176 -4.14 12.87 -3.48
CA ALA A 176 -5.21 13.64 -2.86
C ALA A 176 -5.81 12.85 -1.69
N PRO A 177 -6.38 13.53 -0.68
CA PRO A 177 -6.99 12.86 0.48
C PRO A 177 -8.28 12.12 0.13
N LEU A 178 -8.96 12.50 -0.95
CA LEU A 178 -10.25 11.93 -1.34
C LEU A 178 -10.20 11.38 -2.77
N VAL A 179 -10.75 10.20 -2.99
CA VAL A 179 -11.05 9.70 -4.32
C VAL A 179 -12.17 10.56 -4.91
N GLY A 180 -12.05 10.94 -6.18
CA GLY A 180 -12.96 11.90 -6.85
C GLY A 180 -12.40 13.31 -6.92
N ASP A 181 -11.22 13.55 -6.36
CA ASP A 181 -10.45 14.76 -6.63
C ASP A 181 -10.08 14.81 -8.13
N PRO A 182 -10.22 15.96 -8.80
CA PRO A 182 -9.91 16.11 -10.23
C PRO A 182 -8.50 15.67 -10.61
N VAL A 183 -7.50 15.86 -9.74
CA VAL A 183 -6.11 15.44 -9.97
C VAL A 183 -5.99 13.94 -10.20
N LEU A 184 -6.91 13.15 -9.65
CA LEU A 184 -6.92 11.69 -9.73
C LEU A 184 -7.69 11.13 -10.95
N SER A 185 -8.29 11.98 -11.79
CA SER A 185 -9.24 11.51 -12.85
C SER A 185 -8.61 10.58 -13.88
N SER A 186 -7.31 10.61 -14.09
CA SER A 186 -6.58 9.69 -14.99
C SER A 186 -6.57 8.23 -14.50
N ASN A 187 -6.73 7.99 -13.21
CA ASN A 187 -6.88 6.66 -12.60
C ASN A 187 -5.81 5.62 -12.99
N LYS A 188 -4.55 6.05 -13.14
CA LYS A 188 -3.43 5.17 -13.51
C LYS A 188 -2.19 5.49 -12.69
N THR A 189 -1.50 4.44 -12.23
CA THR A 189 -0.26 4.58 -11.47
C THR A 189 0.73 3.50 -11.90
N ARG A 190 1.98 3.88 -12.19
CA ARG A 190 3.05 2.88 -12.39
C ARG A 190 3.25 2.09 -11.09
N ARG A 191 3.36 0.77 -11.20
CA ARG A 191 3.54 -0.10 -10.02
C ARG A 191 4.81 0.24 -9.25
N THR A 192 5.89 0.54 -9.97
CA THR A 192 7.14 1.00 -9.35
C THR A 192 6.96 2.31 -8.60
N ASP A 193 6.15 3.24 -9.11
CA ASP A 193 5.91 4.53 -8.46
C ASP A 193 4.97 4.40 -7.26
N PHE A 194 4.02 3.46 -7.31
CA PHE A 194 3.24 3.11 -6.13
C PHE A 194 4.15 2.63 -4.99
N ALA A 195 5.08 1.73 -5.31
CA ALA A 195 6.09 1.28 -4.35
C ALA A 195 6.98 2.41 -3.85
N LEU A 196 7.41 3.31 -4.75
CA LEU A 196 8.18 4.51 -4.41
C LEU A 196 7.43 5.40 -3.41
N PHE A 197 6.12 5.60 -3.62
CA PHE A 197 5.29 6.39 -2.70
C PHE A 197 5.15 5.70 -1.33
N MET A 198 4.97 4.39 -1.28
CA MET A 198 4.92 3.66 -0.02
C MET A 198 6.22 3.79 0.77
N VAL A 199 7.39 3.64 0.10
CA VAL A 199 8.69 3.83 0.75
C VAL A 199 8.90 5.28 1.16
N HIS A 200 8.41 6.27 0.38
CA HIS A 200 8.43 7.69 0.76
C HIS A 200 7.59 7.95 2.02
N ALA A 201 6.42 7.35 2.12
CA ALA A 201 5.51 7.52 3.25
C ALA A 201 6.10 7.07 4.60
N LEU A 202 7.14 6.22 4.60
CA LEU A 202 7.85 5.85 5.83
C LEU A 202 8.52 7.05 6.53
N THR A 203 8.86 8.11 5.78
CA THR A 203 9.62 9.26 6.29
C THR A 203 8.89 10.59 6.13
N ASP A 204 7.65 10.58 5.65
CA ASP A 204 6.83 11.79 5.52
C ASP A 204 5.76 11.82 6.62
N ASP A 205 6.01 12.59 7.66
CA ASP A 205 5.12 12.68 8.83
C ASP A 205 3.75 13.28 8.50
N ARG A 206 3.63 14.03 7.38
CA ARG A 206 2.35 14.58 6.91
C ARG A 206 1.35 13.50 6.50
N LEU A 207 1.85 12.29 6.27
CA LEU A 207 1.04 11.13 5.89
C LEU A 207 0.63 10.26 7.07
N ILE A 208 1.02 10.60 8.30
CA ILE A 208 0.58 9.89 9.51
C ILE A 208 -0.94 10.09 9.71
N GLY A 209 -1.66 8.97 9.86
CA GLY A 209 -3.11 8.98 10.00
C GLY A 209 -3.85 9.31 8.69
N GLU A 210 -3.16 9.31 7.55
CA GLU A 210 -3.74 9.65 6.26
C GLU A 210 -3.94 8.44 5.34
N ALA A 211 -4.95 8.55 4.47
CA ALA A 211 -5.26 7.54 3.46
C ALA A 211 -5.16 8.15 2.04
N PRO A 212 -3.95 8.54 1.57
CA PRO A 212 -3.77 9.19 0.29
C PRO A 212 -4.18 8.27 -0.87
N ALA A 213 -5.01 8.79 -1.78
CA ALA A 213 -5.25 8.22 -3.09
C ALA A 213 -4.23 8.80 -4.08
N ILE A 214 -3.56 7.95 -4.85
CA ILE A 214 -2.44 8.37 -5.69
C ILE A 214 -2.68 8.11 -7.17
N VAL A 215 -2.02 8.89 -8.02
CA VAL A 215 -1.98 8.75 -9.48
C VAL A 215 -0.58 9.12 -9.99
N SER A 216 -0.17 8.55 -11.13
CA SER A 216 1.10 8.90 -11.78
C SER A 216 1.24 10.41 -12.00
N ARG A 217 2.41 10.96 -11.64
CA ARG A 217 2.69 12.40 -11.77
C ARG A 217 2.67 12.90 -13.20
N LEU A 218 2.93 12.03 -14.18
CA LEU A 218 2.89 12.37 -15.61
C LEU A 218 1.53 12.04 -16.26
N SER A 219 0.52 11.64 -15.48
CA SER A 219 -0.83 11.45 -15.97
C SER A 219 -1.44 12.77 -16.48
N ALA A 220 -2.39 12.71 -17.41
CA ALA A 220 -3.02 13.90 -17.96
C ALA A 220 -3.60 14.80 -16.87
N SER A 221 -4.38 14.22 -15.94
CA SER A 221 -4.98 14.98 -14.84
C SER A 221 -3.97 15.62 -13.90
N ALA A 222 -2.86 14.94 -13.60
CA ALA A 222 -1.81 15.51 -12.76
C ALA A 222 -1.11 16.68 -13.44
N ARG A 223 -0.84 16.58 -14.74
CA ARG A 223 -0.23 17.68 -15.53
C ARG A 223 -1.15 18.89 -15.65
N GLU A 224 -2.44 18.68 -15.92
CA GLU A 224 -3.44 19.76 -15.96
C GLU A 224 -3.52 20.48 -14.62
N HIS A 225 -3.51 19.74 -13.51
CA HIS A 225 -3.56 20.31 -12.17
C HIS A 225 -2.29 21.08 -11.79
N ALA A 226 -1.11 20.58 -12.22
CA ALA A 226 0.16 21.28 -12.01
C ALA A 226 0.30 22.56 -12.86
N ALA A 227 -0.35 22.61 -14.02
CA ALA A 227 -0.36 23.78 -14.90
C ALA A 227 -1.41 24.84 -14.51
N ALA A 228 -2.39 24.49 -13.66
CA ALA A 228 -3.39 25.44 -13.19
C ALA A 228 -2.74 26.45 -12.22
N PRO A 229 -2.91 27.77 -12.43
CA PRO A 229 -2.41 28.76 -11.47
C PRO A 229 -3.06 28.51 -10.10
N ALA A 230 -2.24 28.58 -9.05
CA ALA A 230 -2.73 28.45 -7.68
C ALA A 230 -3.87 29.46 -7.46
N LEU A 231 -5.09 28.97 -7.19
CA LEU A 231 -6.20 29.84 -6.84
C LEU A 231 -5.80 30.67 -5.62
N PRO A 232 -6.07 31.98 -5.60
CA PRO A 232 -5.77 32.82 -4.45
C PRO A 232 -6.51 32.24 -3.23
N VAL A 233 -5.77 32.00 -2.17
CA VAL A 233 -6.32 31.64 -0.86
C VAL A 233 -7.30 32.72 -0.48
N ARG A 234 -8.60 32.42 -0.45
CA ARG A 234 -9.60 33.36 0.12
C ARG A 234 -9.33 33.42 1.62
N GLY A 235 -8.84 34.59 2.04
CA GLY A 235 -8.71 34.96 3.45
C GLY A 235 -10.07 35.05 4.15
#